data_c14fc056820bc6e5e6da02ccda97ef38
#
_entry.id   c14fc056820bc6e5e6da02ccda97ef38
#
_cell.length_a   1.000
_cell.length_b   1.000
_cell.length_c   1.000
_cell.angle_alpha   90.00
_cell.angle_beta   90.00
_cell.angle_gamma   90.00
#
_symmetry.space_group_name_H-M   'P 1'
#
loop_
_entity.id
_entity.type
_entity.pdbx_description
1 polymer ?
#
loop_
_entity_poly.entity_id
_entity_poly.type
_entity_poly.pdbx_seq_one_letter_code
_entity_poly.pdbx_strand_id
1 'polypeptide(L)'
;MKGNSLSHGQMIETLWTRAEIERVMLNFGRALDTGDWKLYRSCFADRFRVNFERLTGQPEVYVDADLWTRFAEVILSPVRRHHQYSNFSVNIDGDRAEATIYMVASHWKATDGGASEYTQNGWYENSFARIDGVWRITRLLHTYQWISGNGGLFDFTDPELIHVMGQVFAKDNRVMK
;
A
#
# COMPACT_ATOMS: atom_id res chain seq x y z
N MET A 1 -6.06 35.79 -14.78
CA MET A 1 -6.55 35.01 -13.64
C MET A 1 -5.76 35.42 -12.40
N LYS A 2 -6.38 36.09 -11.40
CA LYS A 2 -5.72 36.40 -10.13
C LYS A 2 -5.67 35.05 -9.34
N GLY A 3 -4.51 34.42 -9.28
CA GLY A 3 -4.31 33.29 -8.40
C GLY A 3 -4.51 33.74 -6.96
N ASN A 4 -5.50 33.17 -6.28
CA ASN A 4 -5.71 33.43 -4.87
C ASN A 4 -4.50 32.84 -4.13
N SER A 5 -3.57 33.71 -3.70
CA SER A 5 -2.43 33.25 -2.89
C SER A 5 -2.96 32.78 -1.54
N LEU A 6 -2.56 31.58 -1.14
CA LEU A 6 -2.88 31.03 0.19
C LEU A 6 -2.37 32.00 1.28
N SER A 7 -3.12 32.15 2.35
CA SER A 7 -2.62 32.81 3.57
C SER A 7 -1.49 31.98 4.20
N HIS A 8 -0.69 32.62 5.05
CA HIS A 8 0.38 31.94 5.78
C HIS A 8 -0.14 30.74 6.60
N GLY A 9 -1.29 30.91 7.27
CA GLY A 9 -1.95 29.83 8.01
C GLY A 9 -2.35 28.65 7.10
N GLN A 10 -2.93 28.93 5.95
CA GLN A 10 -3.31 27.90 4.97
C GLN A 10 -2.08 27.17 4.41
N MET A 11 -0.97 27.89 4.17
CA MET A 11 0.27 27.24 3.74
C MET A 11 0.82 26.28 4.81
N ILE A 12 0.84 26.71 6.08
CA ILE A 12 1.29 25.84 7.20
C ILE A 12 0.40 24.62 7.31
N GLU A 13 -0.92 24.77 7.27
CA GLU A 13 -1.87 23.66 7.34
C GLU A 13 -1.68 22.67 6.19
N THR A 14 -1.50 23.17 4.97
CA THR A 14 -1.23 22.33 3.79
C THR A 14 0.07 21.54 3.95
N LEU A 15 1.15 22.17 4.40
CA LEU A 15 2.43 21.52 4.61
C LEU A 15 2.34 20.47 5.74
N TRP A 16 1.62 20.77 6.81
CA TRP A 16 1.40 19.84 7.91
C TRP A 16 0.61 18.62 7.46
N THR A 17 -0.52 18.83 6.78
CA THR A 17 -1.35 17.76 6.23
C THR A 17 -0.56 16.87 5.27
N ARG A 18 0.24 17.48 4.40
CA ARG A 18 1.13 16.72 3.51
C ARG A 18 2.10 15.84 4.30
N ALA A 19 2.74 16.38 5.34
CA ALA A 19 3.65 15.62 6.19
C ALA A 19 2.95 14.47 6.94
N GLU A 20 1.69 14.64 7.34
CA GLU A 20 0.88 13.57 7.94
C GLU A 20 0.59 12.44 6.95
N ILE A 21 0.22 12.76 5.71
CA ILE A 21 -0.02 11.78 4.65
C ILE A 21 1.27 11.03 4.29
N GLU A 22 2.40 11.75 4.15
CA GLU A 22 3.71 11.14 3.94
C GLU A 22 4.06 10.18 5.10
N ARG A 23 3.76 10.55 6.34
CA ARG A 23 3.98 9.70 7.52
C ARG A 23 3.17 8.41 7.47
N VAL A 24 1.92 8.43 6.97
CA VAL A 24 1.13 7.20 6.77
C VAL A 24 1.87 6.24 5.85
N MET A 25 2.42 6.73 4.73
CA MET A 25 3.15 5.89 3.79
C MET A 25 4.49 5.41 4.33
N LEU A 26 5.20 6.24 5.09
CA LEU A 26 6.44 5.82 5.76
C LEU A 26 6.18 4.74 6.82
N ASN A 27 5.09 4.87 7.58
CA ASN A 27 4.65 3.83 8.53
C ASN A 27 4.25 2.55 7.80
N PHE A 28 3.54 2.65 6.69
CA PHE A 28 3.16 1.52 5.84
C PHE A 28 4.41 0.73 5.38
N GLY A 29 5.42 1.40 4.82
CA GLY A 29 6.65 0.75 4.39
C GLY A 29 7.45 0.16 5.55
N ARG A 30 7.63 0.94 6.63
CA ARG A 30 8.32 0.44 7.83
C ARG A 30 7.64 -0.79 8.42
N ALA A 31 6.31 -0.78 8.50
CA ALA A 31 5.53 -1.90 9.02
C ALA A 31 5.73 -3.17 8.18
N LEU A 32 5.72 -3.04 6.87
CA LEU A 32 6.03 -4.15 5.96
C LEU A 32 7.46 -4.67 6.21
N ASP A 33 8.46 -3.79 6.28
CA ASP A 33 9.87 -4.18 6.40
C ASP A 33 10.18 -4.85 7.74
N THR A 34 9.54 -4.41 8.81
CA THR A 34 9.75 -4.94 10.17
C THR A 34 8.80 -6.05 10.58
N GLY A 35 7.72 -6.27 9.82
CA GLY A 35 6.66 -7.22 10.20
C GLY A 35 5.79 -6.70 11.35
N ASP A 36 5.70 -5.38 11.53
CA ASP A 36 4.78 -4.77 12.51
C ASP A 36 3.37 -4.68 11.91
N TRP A 37 2.66 -5.81 11.95
CA TRP A 37 1.32 -5.93 11.37
C TRP A 37 0.27 -5.06 12.06
N LYS A 38 0.50 -4.69 13.32
CA LYS A 38 -0.35 -3.73 14.03
C LYS A 38 -0.17 -2.33 13.46
N LEU A 39 1.07 -1.89 13.25
CA LEU A 39 1.37 -0.62 12.59
C LEU A 39 0.84 -0.63 11.14
N TYR A 40 1.02 -1.73 10.41
CA TYR A 40 0.50 -1.89 9.05
C TYR A 40 -1.01 -1.68 9.00
N ARG A 41 -1.76 -2.42 9.84
CA ARG A 41 -3.22 -2.30 9.97
C ARG A 41 -3.66 -0.86 10.27
N SER A 42 -2.92 -0.15 11.11
CA SER A 42 -3.26 1.22 11.51
C SER A 42 -3.17 2.25 10.38
N CYS A 43 -2.51 1.93 9.27
CA CYS A 43 -2.41 2.81 8.11
C CYS A 43 -3.73 2.89 7.30
N PHE A 44 -4.67 1.98 7.50
CA PHE A 44 -5.89 1.85 6.71
C PHE A 44 -7.14 2.28 7.46
N ALA A 45 -8.17 2.70 6.71
CA ALA A 45 -9.54 2.71 7.20
C ALA A 45 -9.99 1.27 7.51
N ASP A 46 -11.04 1.08 8.31
CA ASP A 46 -11.52 -0.25 8.71
C ASP A 46 -11.88 -1.13 7.52
N ARG A 47 -12.49 -0.52 6.51
CA ARG A 47 -12.64 -1.11 5.19
C ARG A 47 -12.13 -0.14 4.14
N PHE A 48 -11.47 -0.64 3.12
CA PHE A 48 -10.87 0.18 2.09
C PHE A 48 -10.77 -0.57 0.75
N ARG A 49 -10.56 0.18 -0.34
CA ARG A 49 -10.37 -0.39 -1.67
C ARG A 49 -8.94 -0.83 -1.88
N VAL A 50 -8.76 -1.98 -2.51
CA VAL A 50 -7.44 -2.50 -2.88
C VAL A 50 -7.44 -2.90 -4.34
N ASN A 51 -6.53 -2.33 -5.10
CA ASN A 51 -6.32 -2.65 -6.50
C ASN A 51 -4.86 -3.06 -6.75
N PHE A 52 -4.66 -4.34 -6.95
CA PHE A 52 -3.40 -4.95 -7.40
C PHE A 52 -3.63 -5.72 -8.73
N GLU A 53 -4.64 -5.32 -9.50
CA GLU A 53 -5.04 -6.02 -10.73
C GLU A 53 -3.87 -6.22 -11.69
N ARG A 54 -3.02 -5.20 -11.84
CA ARG A 54 -1.84 -5.28 -12.70
C ARG A 54 -0.83 -6.35 -12.26
N LEU A 55 -0.71 -6.60 -10.95
CA LEU A 55 0.22 -7.59 -10.39
C LEU A 55 -0.40 -8.99 -10.31
N THR A 56 -1.67 -9.06 -9.92
CA THR A 56 -2.34 -10.31 -9.52
C THR A 56 -3.31 -10.83 -10.58
N GLY A 57 -3.74 -9.98 -11.53
CA GLY A 57 -4.84 -10.27 -12.43
C GLY A 57 -6.23 -10.28 -11.76
N GLN A 58 -6.29 -10.02 -10.43
CA GLN A 58 -7.55 -9.98 -9.68
C GLN A 58 -8.15 -8.56 -9.72
N PRO A 59 -9.49 -8.44 -9.84
CA PRO A 59 -10.13 -7.13 -9.88
C PRO A 59 -9.99 -6.38 -8.55
N GLU A 60 -10.23 -5.06 -8.58
CA GLU A 60 -10.29 -4.24 -7.37
C GLU A 60 -11.32 -4.80 -6.38
N VAL A 61 -10.96 -4.81 -5.11
CA VAL A 61 -11.80 -5.31 -4.03
C VAL A 61 -12.00 -4.24 -2.94
N TYR A 62 -13.13 -4.32 -2.22
CA TYR A 62 -13.41 -3.52 -1.02
C TYR A 62 -13.41 -4.46 0.18
N VAL A 63 -12.35 -4.42 0.97
CA VAL A 63 -12.08 -5.43 1.99
C VAL A 63 -11.93 -4.83 3.38
N ASP A 64 -12.13 -5.68 4.36
CA ASP A 64 -11.76 -5.42 5.74
C ASP A 64 -10.24 -5.33 5.89
N ALA A 65 -9.75 -4.34 6.65
CA ALA A 65 -8.34 -4.08 6.79
C ALA A 65 -7.61 -5.15 7.62
N ASP A 66 -8.31 -5.86 8.52
CA ASP A 66 -7.71 -6.98 9.26
C ASP A 66 -7.49 -8.17 8.34
N LEU A 67 -8.45 -8.45 7.44
CA LEU A 67 -8.30 -9.49 6.42
C LEU A 67 -7.15 -9.18 5.44
N TRP A 68 -7.05 -7.92 4.97
CA TRP A 68 -5.95 -7.50 4.12
C TRP A 68 -4.60 -7.58 4.84
N THR A 69 -4.55 -7.20 6.11
CA THR A 69 -3.34 -7.30 6.94
C THR A 69 -2.90 -8.76 7.08
N ARG A 70 -3.86 -9.67 7.32
CA ARG A 70 -3.56 -11.10 7.40
C ARG A 70 -3.00 -11.65 6.07
N PHE A 71 -3.58 -11.25 4.94
CA PHE A 71 -3.04 -11.62 3.63
C PHE A 71 -1.60 -11.12 3.43
N ALA A 72 -1.33 -9.85 3.77
CA ALA A 72 0.02 -9.30 3.67
C ALA A 72 1.00 -10.04 4.59
N GLU A 73 0.59 -10.37 5.81
CA GLU A 73 1.40 -11.15 6.76
C GLU A 73 1.75 -12.51 6.19
N VAL A 74 0.80 -13.28 5.71
CA VAL A 74 1.02 -14.64 5.22
C VAL A 74 1.97 -14.63 4.02
N ILE A 75 1.74 -13.79 3.03
CA ILE A 75 2.57 -13.77 1.80
C ILE A 75 3.97 -13.20 2.04
N LEU A 76 4.11 -12.24 2.96
CA LEU A 76 5.36 -11.50 3.11
C LEU A 76 6.26 -12.00 4.27
N SER A 77 5.72 -12.68 5.28
CA SER A 77 6.53 -13.17 6.42
C SER A 77 7.69 -14.09 6.01
N PRO A 78 7.56 -14.95 4.99
CA PRO A 78 8.66 -15.83 4.59
C PRO A 78 9.84 -15.14 3.90
N VAL A 79 9.72 -13.85 3.55
CA VAL A 79 10.74 -13.11 2.81
C VAL A 79 11.22 -11.90 3.61
N ARG A 80 12.49 -11.50 3.41
CA ARG A 80 12.98 -10.20 3.86
C ARG A 80 12.50 -9.13 2.88
N ARG A 81 12.18 -7.95 3.38
CA ARG A 81 11.55 -6.86 2.61
C ARG A 81 12.27 -5.56 2.84
N HIS A 82 12.30 -4.73 1.82
CA HIS A 82 12.78 -3.36 1.93
C HIS A 82 12.01 -2.47 0.96
N HIS A 83 11.26 -1.51 1.50
CA HIS A 83 10.45 -0.57 0.75
C HIS A 83 11.06 0.84 0.80
N GLN A 84 11.21 1.45 -0.37
CA GLN A 84 11.62 2.85 -0.52
C GLN A 84 10.51 3.62 -1.21
N TYR A 85 10.12 4.76 -0.61
CA TYR A 85 9.13 5.68 -1.17
C TYR A 85 9.77 7.03 -1.48
N SER A 86 9.37 7.60 -2.62
CA SER A 86 9.89 8.87 -3.10
C SER A 86 8.86 9.59 -3.99
N ASN A 87 9.21 10.77 -4.48
CA ASN A 87 8.43 11.52 -5.46
C ASN A 87 6.95 11.66 -5.05
N PHE A 88 6.71 12.06 -3.80
CA PHE A 88 5.37 12.28 -3.29
C PHE A 88 4.68 13.45 -4.01
N SER A 89 3.62 13.17 -4.73
CA SER A 89 2.69 14.16 -5.27
C SER A 89 1.37 14.04 -4.53
N VAL A 90 1.03 15.02 -3.70
CA VAL A 90 -0.15 15.00 -2.84
C VAL A 90 -1.08 16.13 -3.21
N ASN A 91 -2.34 15.80 -3.50
CA ASN A 91 -3.44 16.73 -3.71
C ASN A 91 -4.43 16.60 -2.56
N ILE A 92 -4.68 17.71 -1.84
CA ILE A 92 -5.49 17.75 -0.62
C ILE A 92 -6.79 18.50 -0.91
N ASP A 93 -7.91 17.93 -0.51
CA ASP A 93 -9.25 18.53 -0.56
C ASP A 93 -9.97 18.29 0.79
N GLY A 94 -9.84 19.25 1.70
CA GLY A 94 -10.37 19.15 3.06
C GLY A 94 -9.84 17.91 3.80
N ASP A 95 -10.74 17.02 4.21
CA ASP A 95 -10.44 15.77 4.90
C ASP A 95 -10.20 14.58 3.95
N ARG A 96 -9.97 14.85 2.68
CA ARG A 96 -9.62 13.87 1.66
C ARG A 96 -8.33 14.26 0.96
N ALA A 97 -7.59 13.26 0.48
CA ALA A 97 -6.42 13.49 -0.35
C ALA A 97 -6.20 12.34 -1.33
N GLU A 98 -5.60 12.69 -2.46
CA GLU A 98 -5.07 11.74 -3.43
C GLU A 98 -3.56 11.92 -3.50
N ALA A 99 -2.82 10.82 -3.58
CA ALA A 99 -1.38 10.91 -3.72
C ALA A 99 -0.83 9.85 -4.67
N THR A 100 0.14 10.30 -5.48
CA THR A 100 1.04 9.40 -6.23
C THR A 100 2.37 9.33 -5.50
N ILE A 101 2.82 8.13 -5.17
CA ILE A 101 4.02 7.86 -4.39
C ILE A 101 4.84 6.80 -5.11
N TYR A 102 6.04 7.17 -5.57
CA TYR A 102 6.94 6.22 -6.22
C TYR A 102 7.49 5.23 -5.21
N MET A 103 7.65 3.98 -5.65
CA MET A 103 8.18 2.92 -4.81
C MET A 103 9.23 2.07 -5.50
N VAL A 104 10.18 1.59 -4.70
CA VAL A 104 10.98 0.39 -4.95
C VAL A 104 10.70 -0.58 -3.82
N ALA A 105 10.18 -1.77 -4.15
CA ALA A 105 9.84 -2.81 -3.20
C ALA A 105 10.70 -4.04 -3.49
N SER A 106 11.73 -4.25 -2.66
CA SER A 106 12.67 -5.35 -2.79
C SER A 106 12.35 -6.47 -1.80
N HIS A 107 12.39 -7.70 -2.29
CA HIS A 107 12.14 -8.91 -1.51
C HIS A 107 13.32 -9.86 -1.69
N TRP A 108 13.72 -10.51 -0.61
CA TRP A 108 14.87 -11.40 -0.59
C TRP A 108 14.57 -12.65 0.24
N LYS A 109 15.06 -13.80 -0.22
CA LYS A 109 14.95 -15.07 0.49
C LYS A 109 16.20 -15.91 0.24
N ALA A 110 16.74 -16.54 1.27
CA ALA A 110 17.71 -17.61 1.11
C ALA A 110 17.02 -18.86 0.53
N THR A 111 17.66 -19.51 -0.44
CA THR A 111 17.19 -20.75 -1.06
C THR A 111 18.35 -21.73 -1.15
N ASP A 112 18.08 -23.00 -1.40
CA ASP A 112 19.12 -24.04 -1.56
C ASP A 112 20.06 -23.73 -2.75
N GLY A 113 19.58 -23.01 -3.75
CA GLY A 113 20.34 -22.54 -4.92
C GLY A 113 21.09 -21.22 -4.71
N GLY A 114 21.08 -20.66 -3.48
CA GLY A 114 21.62 -19.34 -3.14
C GLY A 114 20.56 -18.32 -2.82
N ALA A 115 20.94 -17.03 -2.77
CA ALA A 115 20.00 -15.94 -2.55
C ALA A 115 19.10 -15.73 -3.77
N SER A 116 17.82 -15.45 -3.52
CA SER A 116 16.86 -15.10 -4.56
C SER A 116 16.24 -13.75 -4.24
N GLU A 117 16.12 -12.90 -5.25
CA GLU A 117 15.60 -11.55 -5.13
C GLU A 117 14.43 -11.32 -6.09
N TYR A 118 13.52 -10.45 -5.69
CA TYR A 118 12.39 -9.99 -6.50
C TYR A 118 12.14 -8.53 -6.16
N THR A 119 12.24 -7.66 -7.15
CA THR A 119 12.10 -6.21 -6.98
C THR A 119 11.06 -5.65 -7.93
N GLN A 120 10.15 -4.86 -7.38
CA GLN A 120 9.15 -4.09 -8.12
C GLN A 120 9.56 -2.61 -8.13
N ASN A 121 9.51 -1.99 -9.31
CA ASN A 121 9.75 -0.57 -9.51
C ASN A 121 8.49 0.06 -10.08
N GLY A 122 7.86 0.98 -9.32
CA GLY A 122 6.59 1.55 -9.73
C GLY A 122 6.11 2.66 -8.79
N TRP A 123 4.81 2.72 -8.58
CA TRP A 123 4.18 3.69 -7.68
C TRP A 123 2.85 3.19 -7.15
N TYR A 124 2.40 3.85 -6.10
CA TYR A 124 1.03 3.80 -5.61
C TYR A 124 0.26 5.04 -6.06
N GLU A 125 -1.02 4.87 -6.39
CA GLU A 125 -2.01 5.92 -6.53
C GLU A 125 -3.06 5.71 -5.44
N ASN A 126 -2.88 6.40 -4.33
CA ASN A 126 -3.64 6.15 -3.12
C ASN A 126 -4.62 7.27 -2.82
N SER A 127 -5.80 6.89 -2.31
CA SER A 127 -6.74 7.82 -1.69
C SER A 127 -6.62 7.75 -0.17
N PHE A 128 -6.76 8.90 0.46
CA PHE A 128 -6.71 9.07 1.91
C PHE A 128 -7.94 9.81 2.40
N ALA A 129 -8.32 9.54 3.64
CA ALA A 129 -9.29 10.35 4.38
C ALA A 129 -8.82 10.57 5.81
N ARG A 130 -9.20 11.71 6.40
CA ARG A 130 -9.02 11.99 7.81
C ARG A 130 -10.23 11.42 8.57
N ILE A 131 -10.00 10.37 9.34
CA ILE A 131 -11.01 9.65 10.11
C ILE A 131 -10.65 9.83 11.60
N ASP A 132 -11.55 10.39 12.38
CA ASP A 132 -11.33 10.71 13.80
C ASP A 132 -10.01 11.48 14.04
N GLY A 133 -9.74 12.46 13.17
CA GLY A 133 -8.54 13.30 13.22
C GLY A 133 -7.25 12.64 12.71
N VAL A 134 -7.29 11.40 12.21
CA VAL A 134 -6.12 10.65 11.74
C VAL A 134 -6.25 10.32 10.26
N TRP A 135 -5.22 10.61 9.49
CA TRP A 135 -5.17 10.23 8.08
C TRP A 135 -4.98 8.72 7.89
N ARG A 136 -5.81 8.12 7.03
CA ARG A 136 -5.80 6.70 6.72
C ARG A 136 -5.95 6.48 5.22
N ILE A 137 -5.37 5.40 4.72
CA ILE A 137 -5.55 4.94 3.35
C ILE A 137 -6.97 4.39 3.21
N THR A 138 -7.74 4.94 2.26
CA THR A 138 -9.09 4.47 1.89
C THR A 138 -9.11 3.76 0.55
N ARG A 139 -8.07 3.93 -0.26
CA ARG A 139 -7.81 3.16 -1.47
C ARG A 139 -6.32 2.96 -1.65
N LEU A 140 -5.90 1.75 -1.92
CA LEU A 140 -4.53 1.35 -2.22
C LEU A 140 -4.50 0.83 -3.66
N LEU A 141 -3.98 1.61 -4.61
CA LEU A 141 -3.78 1.19 -5.99
C LEU A 141 -2.29 1.03 -6.27
N HIS A 142 -1.89 -0.18 -6.57
CA HIS A 142 -0.51 -0.54 -6.88
C HIS A 142 -0.29 -0.60 -8.39
N THR A 143 0.76 0.06 -8.85
CA THR A 143 1.20 0.03 -10.24
C THR A 143 2.71 -0.19 -10.31
N TYR A 144 3.20 -0.88 -11.32
CA TYR A 144 4.63 -1.03 -11.54
C TYR A 144 5.00 -0.73 -13.00
N GLN A 145 6.22 -0.27 -13.23
CA GLN A 145 6.80 -0.09 -14.56
C GLN A 145 7.47 -1.38 -15.03
N TRP A 146 8.30 -1.94 -14.15
CA TRP A 146 8.94 -3.23 -14.40
C TRP A 146 9.17 -3.99 -13.09
N ILE A 147 9.33 -5.29 -13.24
CA ILE A 147 9.72 -6.21 -12.19
C ILE A 147 11.02 -6.87 -12.62
N SER A 148 11.93 -7.09 -11.68
CA SER A 148 13.18 -7.81 -11.89
C SER A 148 13.36 -8.91 -10.84
N GLY A 149 14.16 -9.91 -11.18
CA GLY A 149 14.46 -11.03 -10.29
C GLY A 149 13.52 -12.22 -10.44
N ASN A 150 13.38 -13.02 -9.38
CA ASN A 150 12.69 -14.30 -9.40
C ASN A 150 11.21 -14.15 -9.02
N GLY A 151 10.30 -14.25 -9.98
CA GLY A 151 8.85 -14.23 -9.75
C GLY A 151 8.33 -15.43 -8.92
N GLY A 152 9.11 -16.51 -8.82
CA GLY A 152 8.80 -17.68 -7.99
C GLY A 152 9.26 -17.56 -6.53
N LEU A 153 9.65 -16.35 -6.07
CA LEU A 153 10.08 -16.12 -4.70
C LEU A 153 8.99 -16.44 -3.67
N PHE A 154 7.73 -16.20 -4.03
CA PHE A 154 6.55 -16.40 -3.20
C PHE A 154 5.95 -17.78 -3.48
N ASP A 155 5.61 -18.52 -2.42
CA ASP A 155 4.98 -19.83 -2.52
C ASP A 155 3.46 -19.69 -2.63
N PHE A 156 2.97 -19.67 -3.85
CA PHE A 156 1.52 -19.65 -4.14
C PHE A 156 0.83 -21.02 -3.97
N THR A 157 1.58 -22.06 -3.54
CA THR A 157 1.01 -23.39 -3.22
C THR A 157 0.73 -23.54 -1.72
N ASP A 158 1.15 -22.59 -0.90
CA ASP A 158 0.88 -22.56 0.55
C ASP A 158 -0.64 -22.58 0.80
N PRO A 159 -1.17 -23.57 1.53
CA PRO A 159 -2.62 -23.70 1.76
C PRO A 159 -3.21 -22.50 2.53
N GLU A 160 -2.45 -21.90 3.45
CA GLU A 160 -2.92 -20.73 4.20
C GLU A 160 -3.01 -19.50 3.30
N LEU A 161 -2.02 -19.29 2.44
CA LEU A 161 -2.05 -18.20 1.45
C LEU A 161 -3.23 -18.38 0.50
N ILE A 162 -3.47 -19.59 -0.02
CA ILE A 162 -4.61 -19.89 -0.90
C ILE A 162 -5.93 -19.57 -0.20
N HIS A 163 -6.07 -19.97 1.08
CA HIS A 163 -7.28 -19.75 1.86
C HIS A 163 -7.55 -18.24 2.04
N VAL A 164 -6.56 -17.47 2.50
CA VAL A 164 -6.70 -16.04 2.73
C VAL A 164 -6.92 -15.26 1.42
N MET A 165 -6.22 -15.62 0.35
CA MET A 165 -6.46 -15.06 -0.99
C MET A 165 -7.91 -15.29 -1.44
N GLY A 166 -8.45 -16.47 -1.22
CA GLY A 166 -9.84 -16.79 -1.54
C GLY A 166 -10.84 -15.92 -0.80
N GLN A 167 -10.53 -15.52 0.44
CA GLN A 167 -11.34 -14.59 1.22
C GLN A 167 -11.23 -13.15 0.72
N VAL A 168 -10.00 -12.66 0.49
CA VAL A 168 -9.75 -11.29 0.01
C VAL A 168 -10.41 -11.03 -1.33
N PHE A 169 -10.22 -11.94 -2.30
CA PHE A 169 -10.71 -11.80 -3.68
C PHE A 169 -12.06 -12.47 -3.93
N ALA A 170 -12.82 -12.77 -2.86
CA ALA A 170 -14.18 -13.29 -2.96
C ALA A 170 -15.09 -12.38 -3.81
N LYS A 171 -16.09 -12.95 -4.47
CA LYS A 171 -17.00 -12.21 -5.36
C LYS A 171 -17.66 -11.03 -4.64
N ASP A 172 -18.05 -11.21 -3.38
CA ASP A 172 -18.76 -10.21 -2.58
C ASP A 172 -17.89 -9.00 -2.22
N ASN A 173 -16.57 -9.13 -2.32
CA ASN A 173 -15.64 -8.04 -2.10
C ASN A 173 -15.33 -7.25 -3.38
N ARG A 174 -15.70 -7.75 -4.55
CA ARG A 174 -15.34 -7.10 -5.83
C ARG A 174 -16.06 -5.77 -5.99
N VAL A 175 -15.29 -4.76 -6.37
CA VAL A 175 -15.86 -3.47 -6.75
C VAL A 175 -16.45 -3.61 -8.14
N MET A 176 -17.76 -3.39 -8.27
CA MET A 176 -18.40 -3.36 -9.60
C MET A 176 -17.94 -2.12 -10.37
N LYS A 177 -17.55 -2.34 -11.62
CA LYS A 177 -17.15 -1.25 -12.54
C LYS A 177 -18.36 -0.45 -12.98
#